data_d2ce8739932b7f11e71c2c8cc5af9ffe
#
_entry.id   d2ce8739932b7f11e71c2c8cc5af9ffe
#
_cell.length_a   1.000
_cell.length_b   1.000
_cell.length_c   1.000
_cell.angle_alpha   90.00
_cell.angle_beta   90.00
_cell.angle_gamma   90.00
#
_symmetry.space_group_name_H-M   'P 1'
#
loop_
_entity.id
_entity.type
_entity.pdbx_description
1 polymer ?
#
loop_
_entity_poly.entity_id
_entity_poly.type
_entity_poly.pdbx_seq_one_letter_code
_entity_poly.pdbx_strand_id
1 'polypeptide(L)'
;SVLNDTVLEDVKLAISNKLVTGACGSMNTFSSKMYEKNYFLVGLGKKSKLTIQAYEKNLNSALKKINGYNINSISVDLNNISIKGYDHIKGGIIEIEKTQYSYKQKNLSSLKECLINVSSKVSNKNLSNTIDISVAIANGLNKARMLGDTPPNICNPTFLAKEAKKLEKLNRYLKVEILDEKQMRTLKMGSLLSVSQGSTQPAKLVIIKYMPIKNKQPIVLVGKGITFDTGGISLKPSPNMDEMKYDMSGAGSVIGAMQACAEMNIKNNVIGI
;
A
#
# COMPACT_ATOMS: atom_id res chain seq x y z
N SER A 1 -29.52 3.75 2.57
CA SER A 1 -28.79 3.62 3.84
C SER A 1 -28.49 2.15 4.04
N VAL A 2 -27.25 1.83 4.41
CA VAL A 2 -26.82 0.45 4.73
C VAL A 2 -27.45 -0.02 6.04
N LEU A 3 -27.80 0.93 6.90
CA LEU A 3 -28.56 0.70 8.11
C LEU A 3 -30.03 0.75 7.74
N ASN A 4 -30.77 -0.30 8.07
CA ASN A 4 -32.22 -0.21 8.06
C ASN A 4 -32.70 0.68 9.23
N ASP A 5 -33.95 1.09 9.17
CA ASP A 5 -34.49 2.10 10.10
C ASP A 5 -34.35 1.67 11.57
N THR A 6 -34.53 0.40 11.89
CA THR A 6 -34.41 -0.14 13.25
C THR A 6 -33.00 -0.04 13.81
N VAL A 7 -31.97 -0.42 13.03
CA VAL A 7 -30.58 -0.30 13.46
C VAL A 7 -30.17 1.17 13.59
N LEU A 8 -30.69 2.02 12.72
CA LEU A 8 -30.45 3.47 12.81
C LEU A 8 -31.04 4.07 14.09
N GLU A 9 -32.19 3.60 14.54
CA GLU A 9 -32.81 4.01 15.80
C GLU A 9 -32.00 3.53 17.01
N ASP A 10 -31.55 2.27 17.02
CA ASP A 10 -30.69 1.73 18.07
C ASP A 10 -29.39 2.55 18.20
N VAL A 11 -28.78 2.89 17.07
CA VAL A 11 -27.57 3.74 17.03
C VAL A 11 -27.85 5.14 17.55
N LYS A 12 -28.97 5.76 17.15
CA LYS A 12 -29.37 7.08 17.66
C LYS A 12 -29.61 7.06 19.17
N LEU A 13 -30.28 6.02 19.66
CA LEU A 13 -30.51 5.83 21.10
C LEU A 13 -29.20 5.65 21.87
N ALA A 14 -28.29 4.86 21.35
CA ALA A 14 -26.98 4.67 21.96
C ALA A 14 -26.16 5.99 22.01
N ILE A 15 -26.25 6.82 20.97
CA ILE A 15 -25.62 8.15 20.94
C ILE A 15 -26.28 9.07 21.98
N SER A 16 -27.60 9.13 22.05
CA SER A 16 -28.34 9.98 23.01
C SER A 16 -28.03 9.62 24.46
N ASN A 17 -27.88 8.34 24.73
CA ASN A 17 -27.50 7.80 26.05
C ASN A 17 -25.99 7.89 26.35
N LYS A 18 -25.18 8.52 25.48
CA LYS A 18 -23.73 8.64 25.61
C LYS A 18 -22.98 7.30 25.70
N LEU A 19 -23.60 6.21 25.28
CA LEU A 19 -22.99 4.89 25.21
C LEU A 19 -22.01 4.79 24.02
N VAL A 20 -22.20 5.63 23.01
CA VAL A 20 -21.37 5.72 21.82
C VAL A 20 -20.92 7.15 21.64
N THR A 21 -19.65 7.33 21.37
CA THR A 21 -19.08 8.62 21.04
C THR A 21 -18.60 8.63 19.59
N GLY A 22 -18.80 9.74 18.88
CA GLY A 22 -18.20 9.98 17.57
C GLY A 22 -16.76 10.49 17.66
N ALA A 23 -16.09 10.34 18.82
CA ALA A 23 -14.72 10.80 19.01
C ALA A 23 -13.78 10.15 17.98
N CYS A 24 -12.83 10.93 17.51
CA CYS A 24 -11.85 10.46 16.50
C CYS A 24 -11.14 9.18 16.98
N GLY A 25 -11.24 8.10 16.20
CA GLY A 25 -10.66 6.80 16.52
C GLY A 25 -11.48 5.92 17.45
N SER A 26 -12.63 6.37 17.94
CA SER A 26 -13.55 5.49 18.68
C SER A 26 -14.12 4.42 17.75
N MET A 27 -14.30 3.21 18.26
CA MET A 27 -14.96 2.11 17.56
C MET A 27 -15.92 1.42 18.51
N ASN A 28 -17.17 1.33 18.10
CA ASN A 28 -18.22 0.68 18.87
C ASN A 28 -18.87 -0.42 18.02
N THR A 29 -19.24 -1.51 18.64
CA THR A 29 -19.80 -2.68 17.95
C THR A 29 -21.23 -2.90 18.44
N PHE A 30 -22.14 -3.10 17.49
CA PHE A 30 -23.54 -3.45 17.73
C PHE A 30 -23.85 -4.75 16.98
N SER A 31 -24.60 -5.63 17.65
CA SER A 31 -25.08 -6.85 17.05
C SER A 31 -26.60 -6.77 16.94
N SER A 32 -27.12 -6.96 15.73
CA SER A 32 -28.55 -7.12 15.52
C SER A 32 -28.92 -8.59 15.42
N LYS A 33 -29.67 -9.08 16.43
CA LYS A 33 -30.18 -10.44 16.42
C LYS A 33 -31.18 -10.68 15.27
N MET A 34 -31.93 -9.64 14.89
CA MET A 34 -32.97 -9.73 13.85
C MET A 34 -32.39 -9.95 12.45
N TYR A 35 -31.16 -9.48 12.20
CA TYR A 35 -30.52 -9.53 10.88
C TYR A 35 -29.25 -10.37 10.84
N GLU A 36 -28.89 -11.00 11.96
CA GLU A 36 -27.64 -11.77 12.10
C GLU A 36 -26.39 -11.00 11.62
N LYS A 37 -26.38 -9.68 11.84
CA LYS A 37 -25.33 -8.78 11.39
C LYS A 37 -24.67 -8.05 12.55
N ASN A 38 -23.38 -7.85 12.43
CA ASN A 38 -22.61 -6.99 13.32
C ASN A 38 -22.31 -5.66 12.62
N TYR A 39 -22.46 -4.57 13.35
CA TYR A 39 -22.19 -3.22 12.89
C TYR A 39 -21.02 -2.63 13.66
N PHE A 40 -20.06 -2.09 12.95
CA PHE A 40 -18.90 -1.39 13.51
C PHE A 40 -19.06 0.11 13.22
N LEU A 41 -19.23 0.90 14.26
CA LEU A 41 -19.31 2.36 14.14
C LEU A 41 -17.93 2.94 14.43
N VAL A 42 -17.39 3.65 13.44
CA VAL A 42 -16.08 4.29 13.53
C VAL A 42 -16.25 5.79 13.71
N GLY A 43 -15.80 6.33 14.85
CA GLY A 43 -15.81 7.74 15.12
C GLY A 43 -14.74 8.48 14.31
N LEU A 44 -15.18 9.44 13.50
CA LEU A 44 -14.31 10.29 12.68
C LEU A 44 -14.07 11.68 13.27
N GLY A 45 -14.66 11.96 14.45
CA GLY A 45 -14.55 13.25 15.11
C GLY A 45 -15.47 14.31 14.51
N LYS A 46 -15.15 15.60 14.75
CA LYS A 46 -15.94 16.72 14.26
C LYS A 46 -15.80 16.85 12.74
N LYS A 47 -16.94 16.93 12.04
CA LYS A 47 -17.04 17.08 10.59
C LYS A 47 -16.14 18.19 10.02
N SER A 48 -16.10 19.35 10.71
CA SER A 48 -15.31 20.53 10.31
C SER A 48 -13.79 20.36 10.45
N LYS A 49 -13.34 19.31 11.19
CA LYS A 49 -11.91 19.04 11.43
C LYS A 49 -11.43 17.75 10.76
N LEU A 50 -12.28 17.08 10.00
CA LEU A 50 -11.93 15.82 9.34
C LEU A 50 -11.00 16.10 8.15
N THR A 51 -9.79 15.55 8.22
CA THR A 51 -8.82 15.52 7.13
C THR A 51 -8.76 14.12 6.51
N ILE A 52 -8.24 14.02 5.29
CA ILE A 52 -8.04 12.72 4.64
C ILE A 52 -7.12 11.81 5.47
N GLN A 53 -6.05 12.35 6.02
CA GLN A 53 -5.09 11.60 6.85
C GLN A 53 -5.74 11.06 8.13
N ALA A 54 -6.58 11.86 8.79
CA ALA A 54 -7.33 11.41 9.97
C ALA A 54 -8.33 10.31 9.62
N TYR A 55 -9.02 10.46 8.49
CA TYR A 55 -9.96 9.46 7.98
C TYR A 55 -9.23 8.12 7.69
N GLU A 56 -8.16 8.15 6.89
CA GLU A 56 -7.38 6.96 6.55
C GLU A 56 -6.82 6.25 7.78
N LYS A 57 -6.26 7.01 8.73
CA LYS A 57 -5.75 6.47 10.00
C LYS A 57 -6.84 5.76 10.81
N ASN A 58 -8.01 6.38 10.93
CA ASN A 58 -9.11 5.81 11.71
C ASN A 58 -9.69 4.56 11.03
N LEU A 59 -9.83 4.59 9.71
CA LEU A 59 -10.30 3.44 8.94
C LEU A 59 -9.30 2.28 9.04
N ASN A 60 -8.00 2.54 8.90
CA ASN A 60 -6.95 1.52 9.07
C ASN A 60 -7.01 0.88 10.45
N SER A 61 -7.15 1.69 11.51
CA SER A 61 -7.24 1.20 12.89
C SER A 61 -8.49 0.34 13.10
N ALA A 62 -9.63 0.73 12.52
CA ALA A 62 -10.87 -0.05 12.57
C ALA A 62 -10.72 -1.38 11.81
N LEU A 63 -10.20 -1.36 10.59
CA LEU A 63 -9.99 -2.56 9.78
C LEU A 63 -9.03 -3.56 10.46
N LYS A 64 -7.96 -3.08 11.09
CA LYS A 64 -7.06 -3.93 11.87
C LYS A 64 -7.76 -4.61 13.04
N LYS A 65 -8.66 -3.91 13.75
CA LYS A 65 -9.46 -4.51 14.80
C LYS A 65 -10.45 -5.54 14.23
N ILE A 66 -11.10 -5.22 13.12
CA ILE A 66 -12.05 -6.10 12.43
C ILE A 66 -11.36 -7.38 11.94
N ASN A 67 -10.14 -7.30 11.45
CA ASN A 67 -9.34 -8.47 11.06
C ASN A 67 -9.03 -9.43 12.24
N GLY A 68 -9.11 -8.96 13.47
CA GLY A 68 -9.03 -9.82 14.67
C GLY A 68 -10.27 -10.67 14.93
N TYR A 69 -11.38 -10.38 14.24
CA TYR A 69 -12.59 -11.19 14.25
C TYR A 69 -12.58 -12.13 13.03
N ASN A 70 -13.12 -13.32 13.17
CA ASN A 70 -13.22 -14.28 12.06
C ASN A 70 -14.38 -13.89 11.13
N ILE A 71 -14.20 -12.82 10.33
CA ILE A 71 -15.23 -12.23 9.47
C ILE A 71 -14.84 -12.45 8.01
N ASN A 72 -15.74 -13.02 7.22
CA ASN A 72 -15.52 -13.32 5.80
C ASN A 72 -15.90 -12.17 4.87
N SER A 73 -16.88 -11.36 5.23
CA SER A 73 -17.39 -10.25 4.40
C SER A 73 -17.72 -9.04 5.26
N ILE A 74 -17.37 -7.86 4.76
CA ILE A 74 -17.77 -6.57 5.36
C ILE A 74 -18.40 -5.67 4.31
N SER A 75 -19.24 -4.75 4.78
CA SER A 75 -19.76 -3.65 3.98
C SER A 75 -19.35 -2.33 4.62
N VAL A 76 -18.68 -1.48 3.87
CA VAL A 76 -18.20 -0.17 4.33
C VAL A 76 -19.03 0.93 3.71
N ASP A 77 -19.69 1.74 4.53
CA ASP A 77 -20.47 2.90 4.07
C ASP A 77 -19.61 4.17 4.04
N LEU A 78 -19.39 4.70 2.85
CA LEU A 78 -18.62 5.92 2.60
C LEU A 78 -19.50 7.11 2.16
N ASN A 79 -20.82 7.01 2.29
CA ASN A 79 -21.75 8.00 1.74
C ASN A 79 -21.68 9.39 2.37
N ASN A 80 -21.43 9.48 3.67
CA ASN A 80 -21.57 10.72 4.43
C ASN A 80 -20.25 11.32 4.91
N ILE A 81 -19.16 11.00 4.23
CA ILE A 81 -17.84 11.50 4.58
C ILE A 81 -17.61 12.87 3.97
N SER A 82 -17.27 13.85 4.82
CA SER A 82 -17.13 15.27 4.44
C SER A 82 -15.72 15.60 3.91
N ILE A 83 -15.26 14.81 2.96
CA ILE A 83 -14.01 15.05 2.25
C ILE A 83 -14.38 15.34 0.79
N LYS A 84 -13.80 16.42 0.22
CA LYS A 84 -14.11 16.84 -1.15
C LYS A 84 -13.67 15.80 -2.19
N GLY A 85 -14.43 15.69 -3.26
CA GLY A 85 -14.13 14.82 -4.38
C GLY A 85 -14.23 13.33 -4.05
N TYR A 86 -13.34 12.54 -4.65
CA TYR A 86 -13.30 11.08 -4.50
C TYR A 86 -12.17 10.60 -3.56
N ASP A 87 -11.48 11.50 -2.87
CA ASP A 87 -10.32 11.16 -2.05
C ASP A 87 -10.65 10.20 -0.91
N HIS A 88 -11.85 10.34 -0.29
CA HIS A 88 -12.31 9.42 0.74
C HIS A 88 -12.58 8.00 0.21
N ILE A 89 -13.08 7.87 -1.03
CA ILE A 89 -13.28 6.57 -1.69
C ILE A 89 -11.92 5.95 -1.99
N LYS A 90 -11.03 6.74 -2.61
CA LYS A 90 -9.66 6.33 -2.93
C LYS A 90 -8.91 5.89 -1.67
N GLY A 91 -8.86 6.72 -0.64
CA GLY A 91 -8.21 6.39 0.63
C GLY A 91 -8.84 5.17 1.30
N GLY A 92 -10.17 5.05 1.26
CA GLY A 92 -10.89 3.90 1.79
C GLY A 92 -10.47 2.59 1.14
N ILE A 93 -10.42 2.54 -0.17
CA ILE A 93 -10.00 1.34 -0.93
C ILE A 93 -8.54 1.00 -0.63
N ILE A 94 -7.66 2.00 -0.65
CA ILE A 94 -6.24 1.80 -0.36
C ILE A 94 -6.04 1.22 1.05
N GLU A 95 -6.75 1.74 2.06
CA GLU A 95 -6.63 1.22 3.42
C GLU A 95 -7.18 -0.21 3.57
N ILE A 96 -8.28 -0.54 2.88
CA ILE A 96 -8.81 -1.89 2.84
C ILE A 96 -7.77 -2.85 2.26
N GLU A 97 -7.25 -2.57 1.08
CA GLU A 97 -6.23 -3.40 0.40
C GLU A 97 -4.94 -3.53 1.22
N LYS A 98 -4.50 -2.44 1.87
CA LYS A 98 -3.33 -2.45 2.76
C LYS A 98 -3.51 -3.38 3.96
N THR A 99 -4.71 -3.48 4.51
CA THR A 99 -4.98 -4.33 5.67
C THR A 99 -5.08 -5.81 5.32
N GLN A 100 -5.27 -6.16 4.03
CA GLN A 100 -5.22 -7.55 3.55
C GLN A 100 -3.78 -8.06 3.40
N TYR A 101 -2.80 -7.18 3.38
CA TYR A 101 -1.40 -7.59 3.26
C TYR A 101 -0.90 -8.27 4.54
N SER A 102 -0.36 -9.48 4.38
CA SER A 102 0.38 -10.20 5.42
C SER A 102 1.59 -10.89 4.80
N TYR A 103 2.79 -10.70 5.38
CA TYR A 103 3.99 -11.37 4.90
C TYR A 103 3.88 -12.89 5.06
N LYS A 104 4.12 -13.63 3.96
CA LYS A 104 3.97 -15.09 3.87
C LYS A 104 2.59 -15.62 4.26
N GLN A 105 1.56 -14.76 4.21
CA GLN A 105 0.18 -15.15 4.51
C GLN A 105 -0.02 -15.84 5.87
N LYS A 106 0.90 -15.63 6.82
CA LYS A 106 0.82 -16.27 8.15
C LYS A 106 -0.38 -15.83 8.97
N ASN A 107 -0.91 -14.64 8.70
CA ASN A 107 -2.11 -14.09 9.33
C ASN A 107 -3.02 -13.53 8.24
N LEU A 108 -3.50 -14.41 7.34
CA LEU A 108 -4.51 -14.00 6.38
C LEU A 108 -5.70 -13.44 7.13
N SER A 109 -6.11 -12.24 6.74
CA SER A 109 -7.44 -11.75 7.03
C SER A 109 -8.44 -12.83 6.61
N SER A 110 -9.37 -13.16 7.48
CA SER A 110 -10.52 -14.02 7.11
C SER A 110 -11.42 -13.33 6.08
N LEU A 111 -11.24 -12.03 5.90
CA LEU A 111 -12.01 -11.19 5.00
C LEU A 111 -11.75 -11.56 3.54
N LYS A 112 -12.78 -12.07 2.88
CA LYS A 112 -12.75 -12.49 1.46
C LYS A 112 -13.43 -11.47 0.56
N GLU A 113 -14.34 -10.68 1.11
CA GLU A 113 -15.16 -9.75 0.37
C GLU A 113 -15.32 -8.44 1.14
N CYS A 114 -15.17 -7.32 0.43
CA CYS A 114 -15.46 -5.99 0.96
C CYS A 114 -16.35 -5.24 -0.02
N LEU A 115 -17.59 -5.00 0.40
CA LEU A 115 -18.54 -4.17 -0.33
C LEU A 115 -18.37 -2.70 0.10
N ILE A 116 -18.22 -1.81 -0.85
CA ILE A 116 -18.10 -0.38 -0.60
C ILE A 116 -19.36 0.31 -1.10
N ASN A 117 -20.11 0.92 -0.18
CA ASN A 117 -21.31 1.68 -0.51
C ASN A 117 -20.96 3.15 -0.68
N VAL A 118 -21.25 3.68 -1.85
CA VAL A 118 -21.05 5.09 -2.21
C VAL A 118 -22.36 5.71 -2.69
N SER A 119 -22.47 7.03 -2.59
CA SER A 119 -23.67 7.76 -3.02
C SER A 119 -23.96 7.53 -4.52
N SER A 120 -25.24 7.39 -4.85
CA SER A 120 -25.73 7.32 -6.25
C SER A 120 -25.40 8.57 -7.08
N LYS A 121 -24.96 9.66 -6.47
CA LYS A 121 -24.49 10.87 -7.16
C LYS A 121 -23.10 10.70 -7.78
N VAL A 122 -22.37 9.63 -7.43
CA VAL A 122 -21.08 9.29 -8.04
C VAL A 122 -21.32 8.62 -9.38
N SER A 123 -20.78 9.16 -10.46
CA SER A 123 -20.93 8.53 -11.78
C SER A 123 -20.18 7.21 -11.84
N ASN A 124 -20.76 6.18 -12.45
CA ASN A 124 -20.16 4.84 -12.56
C ASN A 124 -18.77 4.88 -13.21
N LYS A 125 -18.56 5.72 -14.23
CA LYS A 125 -17.26 5.88 -14.91
C LYS A 125 -16.19 6.42 -13.97
N ASN A 126 -16.50 7.44 -13.20
CA ASN A 126 -15.55 8.04 -12.25
C ASN A 126 -15.27 7.09 -11.09
N LEU A 127 -16.29 6.34 -10.65
CA LEU A 127 -16.13 5.34 -9.61
C LEU A 127 -15.20 4.21 -10.06
N SER A 128 -15.43 3.63 -11.25
CA SER A 128 -14.56 2.59 -11.79
C SER A 128 -13.11 3.06 -11.89
N ASN A 129 -12.87 4.24 -12.48
CA ASN A 129 -11.53 4.80 -12.58
C ASN A 129 -10.89 5.04 -11.19
N THR A 130 -11.67 5.48 -10.20
CA THR A 130 -11.17 5.66 -8.83
C THR A 130 -10.79 4.33 -8.19
N ILE A 131 -11.58 3.29 -8.41
CA ILE A 131 -11.28 1.93 -7.93
C ILE A 131 -9.98 1.44 -8.56
N ASP A 132 -9.86 1.48 -9.88
CA ASP A 132 -8.69 1.00 -10.62
C ASP A 132 -7.40 1.70 -10.15
N ILE A 133 -7.43 3.02 -10.01
CA ILE A 133 -6.31 3.81 -9.48
C ILE A 133 -5.98 3.41 -8.05
N SER A 134 -6.98 3.22 -7.20
CA SER A 134 -6.77 2.90 -5.77
C SER A 134 -6.16 1.52 -5.59
N VAL A 135 -6.65 0.54 -6.33
CA VAL A 135 -6.12 -0.84 -6.32
C VAL A 135 -4.68 -0.85 -6.83
N ALA A 136 -4.39 -0.16 -7.93
CA ALA A 136 -3.03 -0.06 -8.48
C ALA A 136 -2.05 0.57 -7.47
N ILE A 137 -2.46 1.62 -6.77
CA ILE A 137 -1.65 2.23 -5.70
C ILE A 137 -1.42 1.25 -4.55
N ALA A 138 -2.48 0.56 -4.11
CA ALA A 138 -2.38 -0.41 -3.03
C ALA A 138 -1.48 -1.60 -3.40
N ASN A 139 -1.57 -2.10 -4.63
CA ASN A 139 -0.70 -3.14 -5.16
C ASN A 139 0.78 -2.71 -5.11
N GLY A 140 1.08 -1.49 -5.55
CA GLY A 140 2.43 -0.91 -5.46
C GLY A 140 2.94 -0.80 -4.03
N LEU A 141 2.10 -0.31 -3.10
CA LEU A 141 2.42 -0.23 -1.67
C LEU A 141 2.68 -1.61 -1.07
N ASN A 142 1.83 -2.58 -1.36
CA ASN A 142 1.96 -3.95 -0.84
C ASN A 142 3.18 -4.65 -1.45
N LYS A 143 3.53 -4.35 -2.71
CA LYS A 143 4.78 -4.81 -3.33
C LYS A 143 6.00 -4.27 -2.60
N ALA A 144 6.05 -2.98 -2.32
CA ALA A 144 7.16 -2.37 -1.57
C ALA A 144 7.28 -2.98 -0.16
N ARG A 145 6.16 -3.17 0.55
CA ARG A 145 6.12 -3.82 1.87
C ARG A 145 6.63 -5.27 1.81
N MET A 146 6.17 -6.04 0.83
CA MET A 146 6.61 -7.43 0.64
C MET A 146 8.12 -7.51 0.44
N LEU A 147 8.70 -6.61 -0.35
CA LEU A 147 10.14 -6.56 -0.57
C LEU A 147 10.89 -6.22 0.73
N GLY A 148 10.43 -5.21 1.48
CA GLY A 148 11.02 -4.82 2.77
C GLY A 148 10.89 -5.90 3.85
N ASP A 149 9.74 -6.58 3.92
CA ASP A 149 9.50 -7.62 4.92
C ASP A 149 10.24 -8.94 4.61
N THR A 150 10.69 -9.11 3.36
CA THR A 150 11.45 -10.29 2.94
C THR A 150 12.88 -10.25 3.54
N PRO A 151 13.28 -11.24 4.33
CA PRO A 151 14.58 -11.23 4.98
C PRO A 151 15.73 -11.25 3.96
N PRO A 152 16.91 -10.68 4.27
CA PRO A 152 17.99 -10.39 3.32
C PRO A 152 18.69 -11.64 2.77
N ASN A 153 18.58 -12.78 3.43
CA ASN A 153 19.03 -14.06 2.89
C ASN A 153 18.21 -14.51 1.67
N ILE A 154 17.01 -13.98 1.49
CA ILE A 154 16.13 -14.17 0.33
C ILE A 154 16.16 -12.92 -0.54
N CYS A 155 15.90 -11.74 0.04
CA CYS A 155 15.87 -10.46 -0.64
C CYS A 155 17.28 -9.91 -0.89
N ASN A 156 18.09 -10.65 -1.65
CA ASN A 156 19.39 -10.22 -2.13
C ASN A 156 19.27 -9.41 -3.44
N PRO A 157 20.36 -8.82 -3.98
CA PRO A 157 20.29 -8.01 -5.20
C PRO A 157 19.71 -8.75 -6.40
N THR A 158 20.02 -10.04 -6.55
CA THR A 158 19.49 -10.87 -7.64
C THR A 158 17.99 -11.10 -7.50
N PHE A 159 17.47 -11.25 -6.27
CA PHE A 159 16.04 -11.37 -6.01
C PHE A 159 15.30 -10.07 -6.36
N LEU A 160 15.80 -8.91 -5.90
CA LEU A 160 15.20 -7.60 -6.25
C LEU A 160 15.17 -7.38 -7.76
N ALA A 161 16.26 -7.69 -8.45
CA ALA A 161 16.32 -7.60 -9.91
C ALA A 161 15.29 -8.51 -10.61
N LYS A 162 15.11 -9.74 -10.12
CA LYS A 162 14.06 -10.66 -10.63
C LYS A 162 12.66 -10.14 -10.37
N GLU A 163 12.41 -9.58 -9.19
CA GLU A 163 11.09 -8.99 -8.85
C GLU A 163 10.78 -7.78 -9.73
N ALA A 164 11.76 -6.92 -9.98
CA ALA A 164 11.61 -5.82 -10.93
C ALA A 164 11.32 -6.33 -12.36
N LYS A 165 12.03 -7.36 -12.81
CA LYS A 165 11.83 -7.95 -14.15
C LYS A 165 10.42 -8.49 -14.38
N LYS A 166 9.76 -8.97 -13.33
CA LYS A 166 8.36 -9.44 -13.43
C LYS A 166 7.39 -8.34 -13.84
N LEU A 167 7.72 -7.07 -13.57
CA LEU A 167 6.86 -5.94 -13.91
C LEU A 167 6.64 -5.77 -15.42
N GLU A 168 7.55 -6.27 -16.26
CA GLU A 168 7.38 -6.20 -17.73
C GLU A 168 6.09 -6.86 -18.23
N LYS A 169 5.55 -7.81 -17.45
CA LYS A 169 4.30 -8.50 -17.78
C LYS A 169 3.05 -7.64 -17.57
N LEU A 170 3.17 -6.55 -16.81
CA LEU A 170 2.03 -5.71 -16.43
C LEU A 170 1.64 -4.74 -17.54
N ASN A 171 2.62 -4.27 -18.33
CA ASN A 171 2.36 -3.25 -19.33
C ASN A 171 3.37 -3.30 -20.47
N ARG A 172 2.90 -3.18 -21.72
CA ARG A 172 3.75 -3.22 -22.92
C ARG A 172 4.81 -2.09 -23.00
N TYR A 173 4.55 -0.97 -22.32
CA TYR A 173 5.47 0.19 -22.28
C TYR A 173 6.51 0.06 -21.17
N LEU A 174 6.46 -1.00 -20.37
CA LEU A 174 7.40 -1.22 -19.28
C LEU A 174 8.50 -2.17 -19.75
N LYS A 175 9.75 -1.71 -19.61
CA LYS A 175 10.97 -2.50 -19.91
C LYS A 175 11.92 -2.41 -18.73
N VAL A 176 12.55 -3.53 -18.41
CA VAL A 176 13.51 -3.62 -17.30
C VAL A 176 14.85 -4.09 -17.82
N GLU A 177 15.87 -3.26 -17.62
CA GLU A 177 17.25 -3.53 -17.86
C GLU A 177 17.97 -3.79 -16.53
N ILE A 178 18.84 -4.77 -16.49
CA ILE A 178 19.60 -5.14 -15.29
C ILE A 178 21.08 -5.19 -15.70
N LEU A 179 21.86 -4.27 -15.13
CA LEU A 179 23.31 -4.26 -15.35
C LEU A 179 23.97 -5.13 -14.28
N ASP A 180 24.88 -5.98 -14.72
CA ASP A 180 25.78 -6.74 -13.86
C ASP A 180 27.06 -5.94 -13.52
N GLU A 181 27.90 -6.51 -12.68
CA GLU A 181 29.14 -5.85 -12.25
C GLU A 181 30.11 -5.60 -13.41
N LYS A 182 30.16 -6.47 -14.43
CA LYS A 182 31.00 -6.29 -15.60
C LYS A 182 30.56 -5.06 -16.41
N GLN A 183 29.25 -4.93 -16.65
CA GLN A 183 28.68 -3.80 -17.34
C GLN A 183 28.88 -2.50 -16.54
N MET A 184 28.69 -2.54 -15.23
CA MET A 184 28.93 -1.39 -14.36
C MET A 184 30.42 -0.98 -14.33
N ARG A 185 31.37 -1.93 -14.39
CA ARG A 185 32.82 -1.64 -14.53
C ARG A 185 33.10 -0.91 -15.85
N THR A 186 32.53 -1.37 -16.94
CA THR A 186 32.66 -0.71 -18.25
C THR A 186 32.15 0.73 -18.21
N LEU A 187 31.07 0.98 -17.45
CA LEU A 187 30.51 2.31 -17.24
C LEU A 187 31.25 3.12 -16.16
N LYS A 188 32.35 2.61 -15.62
CA LYS A 188 33.19 3.27 -14.59
C LYS A 188 32.41 3.61 -13.30
N MET A 189 31.44 2.80 -12.92
CA MET A 189 30.64 2.97 -11.69
C MET A 189 31.38 2.51 -10.44
N GLY A 190 32.57 3.07 -10.18
CA GLY A 190 33.47 2.64 -9.11
C GLY A 190 32.88 2.76 -7.72
N SER A 191 32.19 3.87 -7.42
CA SER A 191 31.57 4.09 -6.10
C SER A 191 30.50 3.04 -5.77
N LEU A 192 29.67 2.66 -6.73
CA LEU A 192 28.66 1.61 -6.52
C LEU A 192 29.36 0.25 -6.26
N LEU A 193 30.34 -0.09 -7.09
CA LEU A 193 31.06 -1.34 -7.00
C LEU A 193 31.89 -1.46 -5.73
N SER A 194 32.45 -0.34 -5.20
CA SER A 194 33.20 -0.36 -3.95
C SER A 194 32.32 -0.77 -2.75
N VAL A 195 31.04 -0.39 -2.74
CA VAL A 195 30.09 -0.76 -1.68
C VAL A 195 29.79 -2.25 -1.70
N SER A 196 29.73 -2.87 -2.87
CA SER A 196 29.43 -4.31 -3.00
C SER A 196 30.65 -5.22 -2.93
N GLN A 197 31.84 -4.68 -2.91
CA GLN A 197 33.09 -5.42 -3.04
C GLN A 197 33.31 -6.49 -1.96
N GLY A 198 32.80 -6.25 -0.75
CA GLY A 198 32.89 -7.20 0.36
C GLY A 198 31.78 -8.27 0.39
N SER A 199 30.85 -8.24 -0.57
CA SER A 199 29.70 -9.16 -0.60
C SER A 199 29.96 -10.35 -1.52
N THR A 200 29.51 -11.54 -1.12
CA THR A 200 29.45 -12.72 -2.00
C THR A 200 28.25 -12.65 -2.97
N GLN A 201 27.31 -11.74 -2.73
CA GLN A 201 26.15 -11.52 -3.61
C GLN A 201 26.51 -10.47 -4.67
N PRO A 202 26.38 -10.78 -5.98
CA PRO A 202 26.76 -9.85 -7.04
C PRO A 202 25.83 -8.64 -7.06
N ALA A 203 26.43 -7.44 -7.17
CA ALA A 203 25.70 -6.20 -7.30
C ALA A 203 24.84 -6.16 -8.57
N LYS A 204 23.70 -5.50 -8.51
CA LYS A 204 22.81 -5.26 -9.64
C LYS A 204 22.39 -3.80 -9.68
N LEU A 205 22.45 -3.18 -10.87
CA LEU A 205 21.78 -1.91 -11.14
C LEU A 205 20.53 -2.21 -11.96
N VAL A 206 19.36 -1.87 -11.43
CA VAL A 206 18.08 -2.15 -12.07
C VAL A 206 17.52 -0.84 -12.62
N ILE A 207 17.19 -0.83 -13.91
CA ILE A 207 16.61 0.32 -14.61
C ILE A 207 15.23 -0.10 -15.15
N ILE A 208 14.18 0.50 -14.62
CA ILE A 208 12.79 0.21 -14.95
C ILE A 208 12.26 1.37 -15.77
N LYS A 209 12.00 1.18 -17.05
CA LYS A 209 11.56 2.23 -18.00
C LYS A 209 10.09 2.03 -18.32
N TYR A 210 9.22 2.96 -17.90
CA TYR A 210 7.83 3.03 -18.33
C TYR A 210 7.68 4.24 -19.27
N MET A 211 7.54 3.98 -20.58
CA MET A 211 7.68 4.99 -21.63
C MET A 211 6.47 4.99 -22.60
N PRO A 212 5.26 5.37 -22.15
CA PRO A 212 4.07 5.39 -22.99
C PRO A 212 4.02 6.55 -23.98
N ILE A 213 4.79 7.62 -23.78
CA ILE A 213 4.71 8.85 -24.57
C ILE A 213 6.04 9.09 -25.30
N LYS A 214 6.00 9.14 -26.63
CA LYS A 214 7.17 9.49 -27.45
C LYS A 214 7.62 10.93 -27.18
N ASN A 215 8.93 11.15 -27.19
CA ASN A 215 9.56 12.48 -27.10
C ASN A 215 9.20 13.31 -25.85
N LYS A 216 8.72 12.68 -24.77
CA LYS A 216 8.50 13.33 -23.49
C LYS A 216 9.61 12.95 -22.51
N GLN A 217 10.19 13.93 -21.84
CA GLN A 217 11.18 13.69 -20.79
C GLN A 217 10.57 12.86 -19.65
N PRO A 218 11.30 11.84 -19.13
CA PRO A 218 10.82 11.05 -18.02
C PRO A 218 11.03 11.73 -16.68
N ILE A 219 10.18 11.39 -15.71
CA ILE A 219 10.46 11.59 -14.29
C ILE A 219 11.35 10.43 -13.85
N VAL A 220 12.44 10.72 -13.13
CA VAL A 220 13.36 9.69 -12.66
C VAL A 220 13.19 9.50 -11.16
N LEU A 221 12.95 8.27 -10.74
CA LEU A 221 12.87 7.84 -9.35
C LEU A 221 14.12 7.03 -9.02
N VAL A 222 14.86 7.43 -8.00
CA VAL A 222 16.10 6.74 -7.57
C VAL A 222 15.89 6.15 -6.18
N GLY A 223 16.16 4.86 -6.03
CA GLY A 223 15.96 4.13 -4.77
C GLY A 223 17.21 3.42 -4.29
N LYS A 224 17.62 3.67 -3.04
CA LYS A 224 18.69 2.92 -2.37
C LYS A 224 18.28 1.45 -2.24
N GLY A 225 19.14 0.54 -2.71
CA GLY A 225 18.90 -0.89 -2.76
C GLY A 225 19.90 -1.74 -1.98
N ILE A 226 20.46 -1.24 -0.89
CA ILE A 226 21.37 -2.03 -0.02
C ILE A 226 20.52 -3.08 0.70
N THR A 227 20.67 -4.34 0.34
CA THR A 227 19.80 -5.42 0.84
C THR A 227 20.02 -5.79 2.30
N PHE A 228 21.22 -5.52 2.83
CA PHE A 228 21.50 -5.55 4.27
C PHE A 228 22.79 -4.75 4.55
N ASP A 229 22.72 -3.79 5.44
CA ASP A 229 23.87 -2.94 5.78
C ASP A 229 24.40 -3.24 7.18
N THR A 230 25.50 -3.98 7.26
CA THR A 230 26.22 -4.25 8.52
C THR A 230 27.15 -3.12 8.95
N GLY A 231 27.37 -2.10 8.10
CA GLY A 231 28.35 -1.04 8.30
C GLY A 231 29.72 -1.35 7.69
N GLY A 232 30.03 -2.57 7.34
CA GLY A 232 31.33 -2.99 6.80
C GLY A 232 32.42 -3.12 7.88
N ILE A 233 33.64 -2.61 7.64
CA ILE A 233 34.75 -2.62 8.62
C ILE A 233 34.34 -1.88 9.89
N SER A 234 33.68 -0.74 9.78
CA SER A 234 33.01 -0.06 10.91
C SER A 234 31.64 -0.71 11.16
N LEU A 235 31.69 -1.86 11.84
CA LEU A 235 30.49 -2.65 12.11
C LEU A 235 29.50 -1.86 12.95
N LYS A 236 28.22 -1.87 12.56
CA LYS A 236 27.12 -1.26 13.33
C LYS A 236 26.95 -1.97 14.68
N PRO A 237 26.45 -1.26 15.72
CA PRO A 237 26.08 -1.90 16.98
C PRO A 237 25.03 -3.00 16.77
N SER A 238 25.14 -4.10 17.55
CA SER A 238 24.23 -5.25 17.45
C SER A 238 22.74 -4.90 17.69
N PRO A 239 22.39 -4.02 18.64
CA PRO A 239 20.99 -3.65 18.85
C PRO A 239 20.36 -3.06 17.59
N ASN A 240 19.22 -3.64 17.16
CA ASN A 240 18.43 -3.26 15.98
C ASN A 240 19.18 -3.42 14.64
N MET A 241 20.30 -4.13 14.58
CA MET A 241 20.99 -4.38 13.31
C MET A 241 20.13 -5.20 12.34
N ASP A 242 19.23 -6.05 12.86
CA ASP A 242 18.26 -6.82 12.08
C ASP A 242 17.29 -5.94 11.28
N GLU A 243 17.03 -4.70 11.73
CA GLU A 243 16.24 -3.70 10.98
C GLU A 243 16.94 -3.23 9.71
N MET A 244 18.24 -3.47 9.56
CA MET A 244 18.98 -3.18 8.32
C MET A 244 18.54 -4.02 7.13
N LYS A 245 17.64 -4.98 7.31
CA LYS A 245 16.89 -5.61 6.22
C LYS A 245 16.04 -4.61 5.43
N TYR A 246 15.65 -3.50 6.07
CA TYR A 246 14.87 -2.42 5.44
C TYR A 246 15.71 -1.38 4.69
N ASP A 247 17.03 -1.53 4.68
CA ASP A 247 17.93 -0.56 4.04
C ASP A 247 17.76 -0.50 2.50
N MET A 248 17.09 -1.49 1.93
CA MET A 248 16.65 -1.53 0.54
C MET A 248 15.25 -0.94 0.30
N SER A 249 14.60 -0.36 1.29
CA SER A 249 13.21 0.13 1.16
C SER A 249 13.06 1.24 0.11
N GLY A 250 14.12 2.00 -0.17
CA GLY A 250 14.16 2.96 -1.27
C GLY A 250 13.93 2.28 -2.62
N ALA A 251 14.70 1.23 -2.93
CA ALA A 251 14.51 0.43 -4.15
C ALA A 251 13.16 -0.27 -4.16
N GLY A 252 12.72 -0.83 -3.01
CA GLY A 252 11.39 -1.42 -2.85
C GLY A 252 10.27 -0.44 -3.18
N SER A 253 10.40 0.81 -2.72
CA SER A 253 9.44 1.89 -3.01
C SER A 253 9.43 2.26 -4.48
N VAL A 254 10.60 2.33 -5.14
CA VAL A 254 10.68 2.58 -6.59
C VAL A 254 10.02 1.45 -7.36
N ILE A 255 10.31 0.18 -7.05
CA ILE A 255 9.68 -0.97 -7.70
C ILE A 255 8.15 -0.92 -7.53
N GLY A 256 7.66 -0.63 -6.32
CA GLY A 256 6.22 -0.49 -6.05
C GLY A 256 5.59 0.68 -6.80
N ALA A 257 6.26 1.83 -6.86
CA ALA A 257 5.79 2.99 -7.61
C ALA A 257 5.72 2.71 -9.12
N MET A 258 6.73 2.02 -9.68
CA MET A 258 6.73 1.62 -11.08
C MET A 258 5.62 0.62 -11.42
N GLN A 259 5.31 -0.31 -10.49
CA GLN A 259 4.15 -1.18 -10.61
C GLN A 259 2.86 -0.37 -10.68
N ALA A 260 2.64 0.52 -9.72
CA ALA A 260 1.45 1.37 -9.68
C ALA A 260 1.31 2.23 -10.95
N CYS A 261 2.39 2.85 -11.43
CA CYS A 261 2.39 3.62 -12.67
C CYS A 261 1.95 2.79 -13.89
N ALA A 262 2.44 1.55 -13.98
CA ALA A 262 2.11 0.64 -15.06
C ALA A 262 0.66 0.17 -15.01
N GLU A 263 0.16 -0.19 -13.83
CA GLU A 263 -1.23 -0.64 -13.63
C GLU A 263 -2.23 0.49 -13.84
N MET A 264 -1.92 1.71 -13.38
CA MET A 264 -2.75 2.91 -13.62
C MET A 264 -2.74 3.39 -15.07
N ASN A 265 -1.85 2.88 -15.93
CA ASN A 265 -1.65 3.37 -17.29
C ASN A 265 -1.44 4.90 -17.35
N ILE A 266 -0.59 5.44 -16.47
CA ILE A 266 -0.38 6.89 -16.39
C ILE A 266 0.16 7.47 -17.72
N LYS A 267 -0.26 8.69 -18.03
CA LYS A 267 0.18 9.43 -19.24
C LYS A 267 1.44 10.24 -18.99
N ASN A 268 2.47 9.60 -18.43
CA ASN A 268 3.78 10.17 -18.19
C ASN A 268 4.86 9.10 -18.37
N ASN A 269 6.04 9.53 -18.81
CA ASN A 269 7.22 8.69 -18.83
C ASN A 269 7.85 8.68 -17.43
N VAL A 270 8.19 7.50 -16.93
CA VAL A 270 8.84 7.33 -15.64
C VAL A 270 9.98 6.31 -15.77
N ILE A 271 11.11 6.62 -15.16
CA ILE A 271 12.24 5.70 -15.04
C ILE A 271 12.50 5.48 -13.56
N GLY A 272 12.53 4.22 -13.13
CA GLY A 272 12.97 3.81 -11.79
C GLY A 272 14.38 3.25 -11.84
N ILE A 273 15.24 3.66 -10.92
CA ILE A 273 16.61 3.18 -10.79
C ILE A 273 16.86 2.73 -9.35
#